data_9a6dc90a07e09302233f0624aef814c1
#
_entry.id   9a6dc90a07e09302233f0624aef814c1
#
_cell.length_a   1.000
_cell.length_b   1.000
_cell.length_c   1.000
_cell.angle_alpha   90.00
_cell.angle_beta   90.00
_cell.angle_gamma   90.00
#
_symmetry.space_group_name_H-M   'P 1'
#
loop_
_entity.id
_entity.type
_entity.pdbx_description
1 polymer ?
#
loop_
_entity_poly.entity_id
_entity_poly.type
_entity_poly.pdbx_seq_one_letter_code
_entity_poly.pdbx_strand_id
1 'polypeptide(L)'
;MNTKLHLISLLLITGILSAQNSLIRMPRISPDGQEMAFSFQGDIFIYNFNTKQQKRLTIHEGYESNPVWNASGNQLAFSSNRKGANNIFTIKKNGGTPKQLTFYPTSDIPYDWTTSNDIIFATTRVLKGPEWDEQIYYVNANGGTPQRLITALGSMATISPDGNLVAYVKGACRISREDYSGSAQRDLWIYNIKTDAYFQITSSLKNDHSPSWDSLGNLYYIGAESGRYNIYKQTINDDGSIKEPSKKITNHNNNGVVSFSVSDNGSIVYSTLFDLYKINNGKSNKINLRIESDYKFETENEVSSTSDISDFDVSPNGKLIALEIGGEIFVKQNNKDRKMSNNVSNHSFRDRNPQWISNTELLFVSDRGGHNEIYKAVSDDSLVGLDRSLKISIEKLTESNEDVYSVLVSPNHKKLAYRVGLGNLMLADIKDGNILNSKAYSSGWAEAEDLSWSPDSKYIAYSQEDLNFDSEIFIQSVDNPKNKLNISMHPRSDRAPVWSPDGKKLAFISNRSGNRGGID
;
A
#
# COMPACT_ATOMS: atom_id res chain seq x y z
N MET A 1 56.24 -32.83 25.27
CA MET A 1 54.80 -32.99 24.94
C MET A 1 54.04 -31.72 25.33
N ASN A 2 53.91 -30.78 24.42
CA ASN A 2 53.23 -29.52 24.68
C ASN A 2 51.87 -29.52 23.94
N THR A 3 50.80 -29.70 24.69
CA THR A 3 49.43 -29.60 24.21
C THR A 3 49.01 -28.13 24.21
N LYS A 4 48.88 -27.54 23.03
CA LYS A 4 48.29 -26.21 22.85
C LYS A 4 46.74 -26.32 22.89
N LEU A 5 46.17 -25.73 23.92
CA LEU A 5 44.74 -25.53 24.05
C LEU A 5 44.32 -24.40 23.11
N HIS A 6 43.55 -24.68 22.05
CA HIS A 6 42.91 -23.66 21.24
C HIS A 6 41.58 -23.25 21.88
N LEU A 7 41.56 -22.05 22.44
CA LEU A 7 40.34 -21.38 22.89
C LEU A 7 39.57 -20.90 21.65
N ILE A 8 38.48 -21.55 21.32
CA ILE A 8 37.52 -21.07 20.31
C ILE A 8 36.65 -20.05 21.00
N SER A 9 36.91 -18.77 20.73
CA SER A 9 36.07 -17.66 21.12
C SER A 9 34.79 -17.68 20.27
N LEU A 10 33.69 -18.16 20.84
CA LEU A 10 32.36 -18.08 20.23
C LEU A 10 31.88 -16.64 20.34
N LEU A 11 32.05 -15.82 19.29
CA LEU A 11 31.43 -14.53 19.17
C LEU A 11 29.91 -14.75 19.01
N LEU A 12 29.16 -14.63 20.10
CA LEU A 12 27.72 -14.41 20.06
C LEU A 12 27.47 -13.05 19.43
N ILE A 13 27.21 -13.01 18.13
CA ILE A 13 26.59 -11.88 17.47
C ILE A 13 25.14 -11.89 17.95
N THR A 14 24.88 -11.22 19.08
CA THR A 14 23.52 -10.78 19.41
C THR A 14 23.15 -9.74 18.38
N GLY A 15 22.51 -10.17 17.28
CA GLY A 15 21.79 -9.27 16.41
C GLY A 15 20.81 -8.50 17.29
N ILE A 16 21.10 -7.23 17.53
CA ILE A 16 20.14 -6.28 18.09
C ILE A 16 19.05 -6.21 17.02
N LEU A 17 18.01 -7.04 17.17
CA LEU A 17 16.74 -6.81 16.52
C LEU A 17 16.31 -5.42 16.99
N SER A 18 16.60 -4.42 16.16
CA SER A 18 16.07 -3.07 16.32
C SER A 18 14.56 -3.25 16.40
N ALA A 19 14.01 -3.16 17.63
CA ALA A 19 12.58 -3.24 17.83
C ALA A 19 11.96 -2.11 17.02
N GLN A 20 11.30 -2.47 15.91
CA GLN A 20 10.63 -1.52 15.05
C GLN A 20 9.58 -0.79 15.88
N ASN A 21 9.62 0.55 15.90
CA ASN A 21 8.62 1.34 16.60
C ASN A 21 7.23 1.02 16.06
N SER A 22 6.25 0.93 16.95
CA SER A 22 4.85 0.77 16.53
C SER A 22 4.40 1.98 15.71
N LEU A 23 3.74 1.74 14.57
CA LEU A 23 3.20 2.79 13.70
C LEU A 23 1.97 3.44 14.36
N ILE A 24 2.20 4.40 15.22
CA ILE A 24 1.13 5.20 15.82
C ILE A 24 0.62 6.26 14.84
N ARG A 25 -0.65 6.63 14.98
CA ARG A 25 -1.30 7.63 14.15
C ARG A 25 -1.94 8.71 15.01
N MET A 26 -1.99 9.94 14.49
CA MET A 26 -2.67 11.09 15.09
C MET A 26 -2.29 11.31 16.57
N PRO A 27 -1.00 11.47 16.93
CA PRO A 27 -0.61 11.76 18.29
C PRO A 27 -1.17 13.13 18.73
N ARG A 28 -1.80 13.15 19.91
CA ARG A 28 -2.39 14.35 20.53
C ARG A 28 -1.91 14.47 21.96
N ILE A 29 -1.10 15.48 22.23
CA ILE A 29 -0.61 15.76 23.58
C ILE A 29 -1.74 16.31 24.45
N SER A 30 -1.79 15.93 25.73
CA SER A 30 -2.75 16.47 26.69
C SER A 30 -2.48 17.97 26.96
N PRO A 31 -3.47 18.76 27.39
CA PRO A 31 -3.29 20.18 27.67
C PRO A 31 -2.12 20.47 28.62
N ASP A 32 -1.94 19.64 29.65
CA ASP A 32 -0.84 19.74 30.61
C ASP A 32 0.53 19.25 30.11
N GLY A 33 0.59 18.65 28.92
CA GLY A 33 1.79 18.12 28.27
C GLY A 33 2.34 16.82 28.88
N GLN A 34 1.58 16.15 29.79
CA GLN A 34 2.06 14.96 30.49
C GLN A 34 1.65 13.64 29.82
N GLU A 35 0.58 13.63 29.03
CA GLU A 35 0.06 12.45 28.38
C GLU A 35 -0.07 12.67 26.86
N MET A 36 -0.15 11.60 26.12
CA MET A 36 -0.40 11.60 24.69
C MET A 36 -1.46 10.56 24.35
N ALA A 37 -2.55 10.99 23.71
CA ALA A 37 -3.50 10.08 23.08
C ALA A 37 -3.11 9.86 21.63
N PHE A 38 -3.34 8.66 21.11
CA PHE A 38 -3.04 8.31 19.72
C PHE A 38 -3.88 7.13 19.26
N SER A 39 -3.97 6.95 17.94
CA SER A 39 -4.59 5.77 17.35
C SER A 39 -3.52 4.74 16.96
N PHE A 40 -3.75 3.49 17.32
CA PHE A 40 -2.94 2.35 16.91
C PHE A 40 -3.84 1.16 16.61
N GLN A 41 -3.72 0.60 15.41
CA GLN A 41 -4.54 -0.53 14.91
C GLN A 41 -6.05 -0.32 15.14
N GLY A 42 -6.52 0.92 14.93
CA GLY A 42 -7.94 1.25 15.04
C GLY A 42 -8.49 1.29 16.47
N ASP A 43 -7.65 1.42 17.48
CA ASP A 43 -8.03 1.73 18.85
C ASP A 43 -7.32 2.98 19.35
N ILE A 44 -7.91 3.64 20.37
CA ILE A 44 -7.31 4.79 21.02
C ILE A 44 -6.50 4.31 22.23
N PHE A 45 -5.27 4.79 22.30
CA PHE A 45 -4.33 4.55 23.41
C PHE A 45 -3.95 5.87 24.08
N ILE A 46 -3.56 5.79 25.34
CA ILE A 46 -2.94 6.89 26.10
C ILE A 46 -1.56 6.44 26.56
N TYR A 47 -0.55 7.28 26.36
CA TYR A 47 0.81 7.12 26.87
C TYR A 47 1.16 8.24 27.82
N ASN A 48 1.67 7.91 29.02
CA ASN A 48 2.12 8.87 30.00
C ASN A 48 3.64 9.04 29.92
N PHE A 49 4.11 10.28 29.68
CA PHE A 49 5.53 10.58 29.48
C PHE A 49 6.38 10.40 30.72
N ASN A 50 5.81 10.57 31.92
CA ASN A 50 6.53 10.47 33.18
C ASN A 50 6.71 9.01 33.63
N THR A 51 5.63 8.24 33.62
CA THR A 51 5.63 6.83 34.02
C THR A 51 6.05 5.89 32.92
N LYS A 52 6.07 6.36 31.66
CA LYS A 52 6.29 5.57 30.43
C LYS A 52 5.30 4.42 30.25
N GLN A 53 4.17 4.47 30.91
CA GLN A 53 3.11 3.50 30.81
C GLN A 53 2.15 3.86 29.70
N GLN A 54 1.63 2.84 29.05
CA GLN A 54 0.60 2.94 28.01
C GLN A 54 -0.67 2.21 28.44
N LYS A 55 -1.80 2.73 28.02
CA LYS A 55 -3.11 2.16 28.28
C LYS A 55 -3.91 2.14 27.00
N ARG A 56 -4.44 0.98 26.61
CA ARG A 56 -5.48 0.87 25.58
C ARG A 56 -6.77 1.41 26.18
N LEU A 57 -7.30 2.49 25.62
CA LEU A 57 -8.47 3.18 26.13
C LEU A 57 -9.76 2.60 25.56
N THR A 58 -9.75 2.23 24.28
CA THR A 58 -10.91 1.68 23.60
C THR A 58 -10.62 0.28 23.06
N ILE A 59 -11.65 -0.57 23.04
CA ILE A 59 -11.61 -1.94 22.55
C ILE A 59 -12.93 -2.18 21.80
N HIS A 60 -12.89 -2.17 20.46
CA HIS A 60 -14.06 -2.41 19.62
C HIS A 60 -13.64 -2.90 18.23
N GLU A 61 -14.48 -3.65 17.54
CA GLU A 61 -14.23 -4.10 16.15
C GLU A 61 -14.11 -2.94 15.16
N GLY A 62 -14.86 -1.85 15.39
CA GLY A 62 -14.78 -0.64 14.55
C GLY A 62 -13.41 0.02 14.61
N TYR A 63 -13.11 0.79 13.58
CA TYR A 63 -11.88 1.59 13.49
C TYR A 63 -12.07 2.94 14.20
N GLU A 64 -11.18 3.26 15.13
CA GLU A 64 -11.19 4.46 15.96
C GLU A 64 -9.94 5.30 15.71
N SER A 65 -10.14 6.59 15.51
CA SER A 65 -9.06 7.49 15.11
C SER A 65 -9.32 8.94 15.56
N ASN A 66 -8.36 9.81 15.29
CA ASN A 66 -8.44 11.25 15.54
C ASN A 66 -8.85 11.60 16.97
N PRO A 67 -8.11 11.13 18.00
CA PRO A 67 -8.39 11.52 19.38
C PRO A 67 -8.16 13.02 19.58
N VAL A 68 -9.04 13.67 20.35
CA VAL A 68 -8.94 15.09 20.73
C VAL A 68 -9.24 15.21 22.20
N TRP A 69 -8.35 15.85 22.97
CA TRP A 69 -8.54 16.11 24.39
C TRP A 69 -9.51 17.27 24.63
N ASN A 70 -10.30 17.16 25.69
CA ASN A 70 -10.99 18.34 26.21
C ASN A 70 -10.01 19.24 26.99
N ALA A 71 -10.37 20.48 27.22
CA ALA A 71 -9.52 21.48 27.90
C ALA A 71 -9.02 21.06 29.29
N SER A 72 -9.77 20.24 30.04
CA SER A 72 -9.35 19.73 31.35
C SER A 72 -8.48 18.46 31.30
N GLY A 73 -8.24 17.88 30.09
CA GLY A 73 -7.43 16.68 29.94
C GLY A 73 -8.03 15.40 30.57
N ASN A 74 -9.33 15.37 30.84
CA ASN A 74 -9.98 14.24 31.52
C ASN A 74 -10.92 13.43 30.58
N GLN A 75 -11.16 13.90 29.36
CA GLN A 75 -11.98 13.24 28.36
C GLN A 75 -11.33 13.36 26.97
N LEU A 76 -11.70 12.44 26.09
CA LEU A 76 -11.33 12.41 24.69
C LEU A 76 -12.58 12.34 23.81
N ALA A 77 -12.56 13.11 22.72
CA ALA A 77 -13.41 12.88 21.57
C ALA A 77 -12.61 12.10 20.52
N PHE A 78 -13.26 11.27 19.74
CA PHE A 78 -12.63 10.50 18.67
C PHE A 78 -13.66 10.13 17.59
N SER A 79 -13.18 9.82 16.39
CA SER A 79 -13.98 9.28 15.31
C SER A 79 -14.03 7.76 15.38
N SER A 80 -15.21 7.16 15.16
CA SER A 80 -15.39 5.71 15.13
C SER A 80 -16.46 5.29 14.15
N ASN A 81 -16.19 4.22 13.38
CA ASN A 81 -17.16 3.62 12.45
C ASN A 81 -17.96 2.45 13.08
N ARG A 82 -17.95 2.30 14.41
CA ARG A 82 -18.63 1.21 15.14
C ARG A 82 -20.14 1.10 14.89
N LYS A 83 -20.74 2.12 14.29
CA LYS A 83 -22.18 2.18 13.91
C LYS A 83 -22.39 2.39 12.41
N GLY A 84 -21.39 2.02 11.59
CA GLY A 84 -21.40 2.11 10.14
C GLY A 84 -20.55 3.27 9.61
N ALA A 85 -21.01 4.52 9.70
CA ALA A 85 -20.21 5.68 9.32
C ALA A 85 -19.28 6.13 10.46
N ASN A 86 -18.22 6.87 10.10
CA ASN A 86 -17.38 7.54 11.09
C ASN A 86 -18.17 8.64 11.79
N ASN A 87 -18.51 8.41 13.05
CA ASN A 87 -19.20 9.39 13.88
C ASN A 87 -18.33 9.78 15.08
N ILE A 88 -18.67 10.89 15.73
CA ILE A 88 -17.96 11.38 16.89
C ILE A 88 -18.48 10.69 18.15
N PHE A 89 -17.53 10.17 18.93
CA PHE A 89 -17.74 9.60 20.25
C PHE A 89 -16.89 10.31 21.28
N THR A 90 -17.34 10.31 22.54
CA THR A 90 -16.55 10.77 23.67
C THR A 90 -16.35 9.68 24.71
N ILE A 91 -15.20 9.69 25.40
CA ILE A 91 -14.87 8.75 26.46
C ILE A 91 -14.04 9.45 27.55
N LYS A 92 -14.22 9.06 28.81
CA LYS A 92 -13.34 9.51 29.91
C LYS A 92 -11.94 8.90 29.75
N LYS A 93 -10.88 9.63 30.12
CA LYS A 93 -9.50 9.12 30.00
C LYS A 93 -9.26 7.84 30.84
N ASN A 94 -10.06 7.63 31.85
CA ASN A 94 -10.00 6.42 32.68
C ASN A 94 -10.74 5.22 32.10
N GLY A 95 -11.43 5.41 30.97
CA GLY A 95 -12.22 4.40 30.29
C GLY A 95 -13.72 4.50 30.61
N GLY A 96 -14.46 3.48 30.24
CA GLY A 96 -15.91 3.40 30.35
C GLY A 96 -16.57 3.24 28.98
N THR A 97 -17.90 3.33 28.94
CA THR A 97 -18.65 3.20 27.68
C THR A 97 -18.58 4.52 26.90
N PRO A 98 -18.09 4.49 25.65
CA PRO A 98 -18.12 5.67 24.79
C PRO A 98 -19.52 6.16 24.49
N LYS A 99 -19.73 7.48 24.54
CA LYS A 99 -21.00 8.15 24.19
C LYS A 99 -20.93 8.65 22.77
N GLN A 100 -21.88 8.26 21.91
CA GLN A 100 -22.04 8.78 20.57
C GLN A 100 -22.66 10.17 20.58
N LEU A 101 -22.12 11.10 19.80
CA LEU A 101 -22.58 12.48 19.68
C LEU A 101 -23.17 12.82 18.33
N THR A 102 -22.67 12.19 17.24
CA THR A 102 -23.18 12.44 15.90
C THR A 102 -23.70 11.14 15.27
N PHE A 103 -24.70 11.26 14.37
CA PHE A 103 -25.49 10.13 13.87
C PHE A 103 -25.72 10.22 12.35
N TYR A 104 -24.89 10.95 11.64
CA TYR A 104 -25.06 11.16 10.20
C TYR A 104 -24.33 10.07 9.39
N PRO A 105 -24.81 9.69 8.19
CA PRO A 105 -24.22 8.59 7.40
C PRO A 105 -22.90 8.95 6.68
N THR A 106 -22.46 10.21 6.72
CA THR A 106 -21.13 10.62 6.23
C THR A 106 -20.13 10.70 7.36
N SER A 107 -18.83 10.78 7.03
CA SER A 107 -17.77 10.86 8.03
C SER A 107 -17.78 12.21 8.75
N ASP A 108 -17.69 12.15 10.07
CA ASP A 108 -17.44 13.25 10.97
C ASP A 108 -16.08 13.06 11.64
N ILE A 109 -15.15 13.98 11.42
CA ILE A 109 -13.77 13.89 11.91
C ILE A 109 -13.51 15.02 12.91
N PRO A 110 -13.28 14.74 14.22
CA PRO A 110 -13.00 15.77 15.22
C PRO A 110 -11.57 16.30 15.05
N TYR A 111 -11.41 17.60 15.24
CA TYR A 111 -10.13 18.31 15.18
C TYR A 111 -9.78 19.08 16.43
N ASP A 112 -10.81 19.62 17.13
CA ASP A 112 -10.62 20.42 18.31
C ASP A 112 -11.77 20.26 19.31
N TRP A 113 -11.50 20.58 20.59
CA TRP A 113 -12.48 20.61 21.66
C TRP A 113 -12.32 21.89 22.49
N THR A 114 -13.24 22.79 22.32
CA THR A 114 -13.20 24.15 22.89
C THR A 114 -13.39 24.18 24.42
N THR A 115 -13.03 25.30 25.03
CA THR A 115 -13.30 25.57 26.47
C THR A 115 -14.80 25.69 26.74
N SER A 116 -15.64 26.03 25.77
CA SER A 116 -17.12 26.03 25.85
C SER A 116 -17.73 24.62 25.74
N ASN A 117 -16.90 23.59 25.71
CA ASN A 117 -17.31 22.20 25.62
C ASN A 117 -17.93 21.80 24.27
N ASP A 118 -17.56 22.48 23.21
CA ASP A 118 -17.96 22.18 21.85
C ASP A 118 -16.83 21.44 21.10
N ILE A 119 -17.18 20.37 20.39
CA ILE A 119 -16.25 19.61 19.56
C ILE A 119 -16.37 20.12 18.14
N ILE A 120 -15.27 20.66 17.60
CA ILE A 120 -15.17 21.12 16.21
C ILE A 120 -14.78 19.94 15.34
N PHE A 121 -15.47 19.78 14.22
CA PHE A 121 -15.25 18.68 13.30
C PHE A 121 -15.48 19.06 11.85
N ALA A 122 -14.87 18.31 10.93
CA ALA A 122 -15.16 18.41 9.51
C ALA A 122 -16.10 17.27 9.06
N THR A 123 -16.93 17.57 8.06
CA THR A 123 -17.95 16.66 7.55
C THR A 123 -18.34 17.01 6.12
N THR A 124 -18.89 16.06 5.38
CA THR A 124 -19.44 16.25 4.04
C THR A 124 -20.97 16.14 4.01
N ARG A 125 -21.65 16.68 5.03
CA ARG A 125 -23.12 16.55 5.22
C ARG A 125 -23.94 17.22 4.13
N VAL A 126 -23.45 18.31 3.55
CA VAL A 126 -24.18 19.08 2.54
C VAL A 126 -23.67 18.71 1.15
N LEU A 127 -24.40 17.82 0.48
CA LEU A 127 -24.04 17.24 -0.81
C LEU A 127 -24.58 18.01 -2.03
N LYS A 128 -24.97 19.27 -1.88
CA LYS A 128 -25.64 20.04 -2.96
C LYS A 128 -24.72 20.81 -3.91
N GLY A 129 -23.41 20.62 -3.83
CA GLY A 129 -22.44 21.25 -4.72
C GLY A 129 -21.63 20.22 -5.50
N PRO A 130 -20.98 20.61 -6.60
CA PRO A 130 -20.03 19.78 -7.32
C PRO A 130 -18.70 19.61 -6.54
N GLU A 131 -18.59 20.22 -5.37
CA GLU A 131 -17.40 20.29 -4.57
C GLU A 131 -17.40 19.19 -3.50
N TRP A 132 -16.33 18.43 -3.46
CA TRP A 132 -16.06 17.38 -2.47
C TRP A 132 -15.48 17.98 -1.18
N ASP A 133 -15.53 19.29 -1.01
CA ASP A 133 -14.93 19.99 0.10
C ASP A 133 -15.72 19.77 1.39
N GLU A 134 -14.98 19.60 2.46
CA GLU A 134 -15.54 19.44 3.79
C GLU A 134 -16.11 20.76 4.32
N GLN A 135 -17.09 20.65 5.21
CA GLN A 135 -17.66 21.76 5.96
C GLN A 135 -17.29 21.64 7.44
N ILE A 136 -17.11 22.77 8.09
CA ILE A 136 -16.73 22.85 9.50
C ILE A 136 -17.97 23.04 10.36
N TYR A 137 -18.18 22.07 11.25
CA TYR A 137 -19.32 22.01 12.17
C TYR A 137 -18.80 21.93 13.62
N TYR A 138 -19.69 22.12 14.56
CA TYR A 138 -19.48 21.82 15.96
C TYR A 138 -20.68 21.10 16.56
N VAL A 139 -20.44 20.34 17.64
CA VAL A 139 -21.46 19.71 18.45
C VAL A 139 -21.05 19.80 19.93
N ASN A 140 -22.01 20.13 20.81
CA ASN A 140 -21.71 20.16 22.24
C ASN A 140 -21.46 18.75 22.77
N ALA A 141 -20.48 18.57 23.64
CA ALA A 141 -20.12 17.27 24.21
C ALA A 141 -21.22 16.65 25.09
N ASN A 142 -22.17 17.48 25.56
CA ASN A 142 -23.37 17.00 26.25
C ASN A 142 -24.41 16.41 25.28
N GLY A 143 -24.24 16.63 23.98
CA GLY A 143 -25.16 16.22 22.91
C GLY A 143 -25.89 17.40 22.29
N GLY A 144 -26.78 17.12 21.38
CA GLY A 144 -27.55 18.11 20.63
C GLY A 144 -27.37 17.98 19.13
N THR A 145 -28.00 18.86 18.37
CA THR A 145 -27.88 18.87 16.90
C THR A 145 -26.61 19.60 16.49
N PRO A 146 -25.73 18.96 15.68
CA PRO A 146 -24.57 19.64 15.14
C PRO A 146 -24.93 20.89 14.34
N GLN A 147 -24.15 21.93 14.50
CA GLN A 147 -24.36 23.22 13.83
C GLN A 147 -23.13 23.58 13.00
N ARG A 148 -23.34 24.30 11.90
CA ARG A 148 -22.25 24.79 11.08
C ARG A 148 -21.53 25.93 11.79
N LEU A 149 -20.20 25.88 11.87
CA LEU A 149 -19.39 26.88 12.56
C LEU A 149 -19.09 28.09 11.67
N ILE A 150 -18.66 27.85 10.43
CA ILE A 150 -18.30 28.87 9.44
C ILE A 150 -18.98 28.57 8.09
N THR A 151 -19.17 29.60 7.28
CA THR A 151 -19.78 29.45 5.94
C THR A 151 -18.79 29.00 4.88
N ALA A 152 -17.48 29.25 5.08
CA ALA A 152 -16.43 28.77 4.20
C ALA A 152 -16.36 27.24 4.19
N LEU A 153 -15.91 26.68 3.04
CA LEU A 153 -15.56 25.28 2.92
C LEU A 153 -14.12 25.08 3.40
N GLY A 154 -13.87 23.97 4.07
CA GLY A 154 -12.55 23.63 4.59
C GLY A 154 -12.59 22.56 5.65
N SER A 155 -11.40 22.22 6.16
CA SER A 155 -11.19 21.15 7.14
C SER A 155 -10.16 21.54 8.20
N MET A 156 -9.85 20.61 9.12
CA MET A 156 -8.80 20.74 10.13
C MET A 156 -8.91 22.00 10.99
N ALA A 157 -10.14 22.41 11.32
CA ALA A 157 -10.37 23.63 12.07
C ALA A 157 -10.02 23.51 13.54
N THR A 158 -9.42 24.55 14.09
CA THR A 158 -9.10 24.72 15.53
C THR A 158 -9.41 26.15 15.96
N ILE A 159 -9.82 26.34 17.21
CA ILE A 159 -10.19 27.64 17.74
C ILE A 159 -9.10 28.22 18.65
N SER A 160 -8.89 29.55 18.58
CA SER A 160 -7.96 30.25 19.48
C SER A 160 -8.38 30.11 20.96
N PRO A 161 -7.42 30.22 21.91
CA PRO A 161 -7.73 30.06 23.33
C PRO A 161 -8.80 31.02 23.86
N ASP A 162 -8.91 32.21 23.29
CA ASP A 162 -9.93 33.22 23.62
C ASP A 162 -11.29 32.99 22.92
N GLY A 163 -11.37 31.99 22.04
CA GLY A 163 -12.58 31.60 21.33
C GLY A 163 -13.00 32.51 20.18
N ASN A 164 -12.15 33.46 19.76
CA ASN A 164 -12.54 34.48 18.76
C ASN A 164 -12.08 34.16 17.32
N LEU A 165 -11.03 33.38 17.17
CA LEU A 165 -10.44 33.07 15.87
C LEU A 165 -10.53 31.58 15.58
N VAL A 166 -10.97 31.24 14.36
CA VAL A 166 -10.99 29.86 13.85
C VAL A 166 -9.92 29.73 12.76
N ALA A 167 -8.85 29.01 13.04
CA ALA A 167 -7.89 28.63 12.01
C ALA A 167 -8.36 27.36 11.32
N TYR A 168 -8.30 27.31 10.00
CA TYR A 168 -8.77 26.18 9.20
C TYR A 168 -7.97 26.04 7.90
N VAL A 169 -8.09 24.90 7.24
CA VAL A 169 -7.45 24.61 5.96
C VAL A 169 -8.47 24.68 4.85
N LYS A 170 -8.17 25.49 3.83
CA LYS A 170 -8.91 25.56 2.57
C LYS A 170 -8.11 24.84 1.49
N GLY A 171 -8.79 24.07 0.64
CA GLY A 171 -8.20 23.27 -0.44
C GLY A 171 -8.31 21.77 -0.17
N ALA A 172 -8.44 20.99 -1.25
CA ALA A 172 -8.75 19.55 -1.21
C ALA A 172 -7.59 18.65 -1.68
N CYS A 173 -6.39 19.20 -1.95
CA CYS A 173 -5.25 18.42 -2.38
C CYS A 173 -4.91 17.32 -1.35
N ARG A 174 -4.50 16.15 -1.81
CA ARG A 174 -4.02 15.08 -0.91
C ARG A 174 -2.79 15.55 -0.14
N ILE A 175 -2.77 15.35 1.17
CA ILE A 175 -1.66 15.73 2.06
C ILE A 175 -0.33 15.10 1.62
N SER A 176 -0.35 13.89 1.04
CA SER A 176 0.86 13.22 0.54
C SER A 176 1.57 13.94 -0.61
N ARG A 177 0.95 14.97 -1.21
CA ARG A 177 1.52 15.75 -2.31
C ARG A 177 2.10 17.07 -1.79
N GLU A 178 3.24 17.00 -1.10
CA GLU A 178 3.88 18.16 -0.46
C GLU A 178 4.16 19.32 -1.42
N ASP A 179 4.64 19.01 -2.64
CA ASP A 179 5.04 19.98 -3.67
C ASP A 179 3.90 20.41 -4.62
N TYR A 180 2.66 20.06 -4.31
CA TYR A 180 1.55 20.44 -5.19
C TYR A 180 1.34 21.95 -5.17
N SER A 181 1.26 22.53 -6.37
CA SER A 181 0.86 23.91 -6.62
C SER A 181 -0.27 23.93 -7.62
N GLY A 182 -1.39 24.56 -7.28
CA GLY A 182 -2.58 24.64 -8.15
C GLY A 182 -3.87 24.92 -7.38
N SER A 183 -5.00 24.86 -8.07
CA SER A 183 -6.31 25.28 -7.54
C SER A 183 -6.82 24.50 -6.31
N ALA A 184 -6.34 23.27 -6.13
CA ALA A 184 -6.68 22.43 -4.98
C ALA A 184 -5.65 22.52 -3.83
N GLN A 185 -4.65 23.41 -3.92
CA GLN A 185 -3.62 23.61 -2.91
C GLN A 185 -4.26 23.89 -1.55
N ARG A 186 -3.64 23.37 -0.50
CA ARG A 186 -4.05 23.59 0.88
C ARG A 186 -3.34 24.80 1.45
N ASP A 187 -4.13 25.79 1.88
CA ASP A 187 -3.65 26.98 2.57
C ASP A 187 -4.36 27.15 3.90
N LEU A 188 -3.67 27.76 4.87
CA LEU A 188 -4.26 28.14 6.14
C LEU A 188 -4.99 29.47 6.04
N TRP A 189 -6.16 29.49 6.62
CA TRP A 189 -7.00 30.68 6.76
C TRP A 189 -7.44 30.85 8.21
N ILE A 190 -7.68 32.08 8.62
CA ILE A 190 -8.32 32.43 9.90
C ILE A 190 -9.64 33.14 9.59
N TYR A 191 -10.66 32.72 10.30
CA TYR A 191 -11.94 33.40 10.39
C TYR A 191 -12.10 34.05 11.77
N ASN A 192 -12.39 35.33 11.80
CA ASN A 192 -12.70 36.07 13.03
C ASN A 192 -14.22 36.09 13.26
N ILE A 193 -14.65 35.40 14.33
CA ILE A 193 -16.06 35.20 14.66
C ILE A 193 -16.78 36.52 14.96
N LYS A 194 -16.06 37.50 15.55
CA LYS A 194 -16.65 38.79 15.96
C LYS A 194 -16.87 39.75 14.80
N THR A 195 -15.95 39.73 13.83
CA THR A 195 -15.96 40.71 12.73
C THR A 195 -16.42 40.13 11.41
N ASP A 196 -16.64 38.81 11.33
CA ASP A 196 -16.98 38.05 10.12
C ASP A 196 -15.90 38.21 9.00
N ALA A 197 -14.62 38.44 9.40
CA ALA A 197 -13.54 38.66 8.50
C ALA A 197 -12.71 37.39 8.29
N TYR A 198 -12.15 37.23 7.08
CA TYR A 198 -11.32 36.10 6.69
C TYR A 198 -9.91 36.60 6.33
N PHE A 199 -8.87 35.94 6.85
CA PHE A 199 -7.48 36.23 6.60
C PHE A 199 -6.77 35.00 6.06
N GLN A 200 -6.11 35.11 4.91
CA GLN A 200 -5.21 34.06 4.43
C GLN A 200 -3.89 34.16 5.19
N ILE A 201 -3.46 33.05 5.80
CA ILE A 201 -2.26 33.00 6.65
C ILE A 201 -1.07 32.45 5.88
N THR A 202 -1.28 31.47 5.01
CA THR A 202 -0.21 30.94 4.16
C THR A 202 -0.55 31.20 2.69
N SER A 203 0.49 31.53 1.93
CA SER A 203 0.40 31.81 0.48
C SER A 203 1.61 31.23 -0.25
N SER A 204 2.27 30.22 0.33
CA SER A 204 3.36 29.50 -0.31
C SER A 204 2.83 28.75 -1.54
N LEU A 205 3.72 28.41 -2.49
CA LEU A 205 3.32 27.57 -3.63
C LEU A 205 3.30 26.07 -3.28
N LYS A 206 3.06 25.75 -2.00
CA LYS A 206 3.09 24.38 -1.48
C LYS A 206 1.97 24.16 -0.45
N ASN A 207 1.66 22.90 -0.16
CA ASN A 207 0.60 22.57 0.78
C ASN A 207 0.97 22.90 2.23
N ASP A 208 0.05 23.56 2.94
CA ASP A 208 0.09 23.84 4.37
C ASP A 208 -1.16 23.30 5.04
N HIS A 209 -1.03 22.67 6.23
CA HIS A 209 -2.18 22.02 6.88
C HIS A 209 -2.01 21.85 8.40
N SER A 210 -3.03 21.28 9.06
CA SER A 210 -3.06 20.92 10.48
C SER A 210 -2.75 22.08 11.41
N PRO A 211 -3.53 23.18 11.41
CA PRO A 211 -3.32 24.25 12.39
C PRO A 211 -3.56 23.76 13.82
N SER A 212 -2.85 24.36 14.79
CA SER A 212 -3.00 24.11 16.24
C SER A 212 -2.55 25.33 17.02
N TRP A 213 -3.31 25.75 18.03
CA TRP A 213 -2.97 26.87 18.90
C TRP A 213 -2.26 26.44 20.18
N ASP A 214 -1.34 27.27 20.70
CA ASP A 214 -0.90 27.20 22.09
C ASP A 214 -1.77 28.11 22.97
N SER A 215 -1.63 28.03 24.30
CA SER A 215 -2.39 28.86 25.23
C SER A 215 -2.05 30.35 25.18
N LEU A 216 -0.96 30.73 24.52
CA LEU A 216 -0.53 32.11 24.32
C LEU A 216 -1.07 32.73 23.01
N GLY A 217 -1.89 32.01 22.26
CA GLY A 217 -2.46 32.46 20.99
C GLY A 217 -1.49 32.41 19.80
N ASN A 218 -0.42 31.63 19.88
CA ASN A 218 0.39 31.37 18.69
C ASN A 218 -0.19 30.21 17.88
N LEU A 219 -0.21 30.35 16.57
CA LEU A 219 -0.64 29.34 15.64
C LEU A 219 0.55 28.49 15.16
N TYR A 220 0.44 27.18 15.26
CA TYR A 220 1.38 26.22 14.69
C TYR A 220 0.72 25.49 13.52
N TYR A 221 1.50 25.08 12.53
CA TYR A 221 1.01 24.34 11.38
C TYR A 221 2.11 23.48 10.74
N ILE A 222 1.71 22.53 9.93
CA ILE A 222 2.62 21.78 9.05
C ILE A 222 2.68 22.49 7.70
N GLY A 223 3.88 22.83 7.24
CA GLY A 223 4.10 23.47 5.94
C GLY A 223 5.23 22.81 5.15
N ALA A 224 5.13 22.82 3.82
CA ALA A 224 6.11 22.24 2.90
C ALA A 224 7.06 23.26 2.28
N GLU A 225 7.03 24.53 2.67
CA GLU A 225 7.83 25.62 2.11
C GLU A 225 9.32 25.29 2.03
N SER A 226 9.87 24.59 3.02
CA SER A 226 11.29 24.18 3.06
C SER A 226 11.62 22.89 2.27
N GLY A 227 10.74 22.43 1.39
CA GLY A 227 10.94 21.25 0.54
C GLY A 227 10.38 19.93 1.12
N ARG A 228 10.15 19.89 2.43
CA ARG A 228 9.47 18.79 3.15
C ARG A 228 8.57 19.36 4.22
N TYR A 229 7.55 18.61 4.64
CA TYR A 229 6.70 19.01 5.75
C TYR A 229 7.48 19.19 7.03
N ASN A 230 7.40 20.39 7.58
CA ASN A 230 7.97 20.79 8.85
C ASN A 230 6.92 21.54 9.67
N ILE A 231 7.13 21.64 10.98
CA ILE A 231 6.27 22.44 11.86
C ILE A 231 6.76 23.90 11.79
N TYR A 232 5.82 24.80 11.58
CA TYR A 232 6.01 26.24 11.63
C TYR A 232 5.19 26.86 12.76
N LYS A 233 5.66 27.97 13.30
CA LYS A 233 4.96 28.80 14.27
C LYS A 233 4.69 30.17 13.65
N GLN A 234 3.46 30.65 13.74
CA GLN A 234 2.98 31.93 13.25
C GLN A 234 2.42 32.75 14.41
N THR A 235 2.90 33.98 14.58
CA THR A 235 2.30 34.93 15.53
C THR A 235 1.17 35.66 14.86
N ILE A 236 0.02 35.72 15.53
CA ILE A 236 -1.23 36.29 15.00
C ILE A 236 -1.66 37.45 15.89
N ASN A 237 -2.20 38.52 15.31
CA ASN A 237 -2.86 39.62 16.00
C ASN A 237 -4.27 39.21 16.47
N ASP A 238 -4.84 39.95 17.43
CA ASP A 238 -6.18 39.69 17.97
C ASP A 238 -7.30 39.81 16.92
N ASP A 239 -7.07 40.51 15.82
CA ASP A 239 -8.00 40.57 14.69
C ASP A 239 -7.94 39.36 13.72
N GLY A 240 -6.92 38.55 13.83
CA GLY A 240 -6.67 37.39 12.98
C GLY A 240 -5.64 37.62 11.87
N SER A 241 -5.08 38.82 11.76
CA SER A 241 -4.02 39.12 10.80
C SER A 241 -2.64 38.64 11.26
N ILE A 242 -1.70 38.49 10.32
CA ILE A 242 -0.31 38.09 10.61
C ILE A 242 0.40 39.22 11.37
N LYS A 243 1.02 38.88 12.51
CA LYS A 243 1.82 39.84 13.30
C LYS A 243 3.30 39.85 12.90
N GLU A 244 3.88 38.65 12.73
CA GLU A 244 5.28 38.45 12.38
C GLU A 244 5.42 37.33 11.36
N PRO A 245 6.49 37.27 10.57
CA PRO A 245 6.76 36.14 9.67
C PRO A 245 6.80 34.81 10.42
N SER A 246 6.40 33.73 9.75
CA SER A 246 6.43 32.38 10.32
C SER A 246 7.87 31.93 10.64
N LYS A 247 7.99 31.14 11.71
CA LYS A 247 9.26 30.56 12.15
C LYS A 247 9.22 29.05 12.06
N LYS A 248 10.17 28.46 11.33
CA LYS A 248 10.33 27.00 11.25
C LYS A 248 10.80 26.43 12.59
N ILE A 249 10.13 25.42 13.10
CA ILE A 249 10.39 24.77 14.40
C ILE A 249 11.14 23.44 14.25
N THR A 250 10.86 22.66 13.19
CA THR A 250 11.54 21.39 12.93
C THR A 250 12.35 21.49 11.64
N ASN A 251 13.34 20.60 11.44
CA ASN A 251 14.20 20.61 10.27
C ASN A 251 14.36 19.19 9.70
N HIS A 252 13.29 18.67 9.11
CA HIS A 252 13.28 17.39 8.41
C HIS A 252 13.51 17.58 6.92
N ASN A 253 14.45 16.81 6.35
CA ASN A 253 14.82 16.86 4.93
C ASN A 253 14.43 15.58 4.16
N ASN A 254 14.25 14.46 4.84
CA ASN A 254 13.87 13.17 4.24
C ASN A 254 12.40 12.84 4.52
N ASN A 255 12.09 12.40 5.75
CA ASN A 255 10.74 12.07 6.17
C ASN A 255 10.12 13.28 6.86
N GLY A 256 9.22 13.96 6.17
CA GLY A 256 8.50 15.13 6.70
C GLY A 256 7.61 14.79 7.90
N VAL A 257 7.14 15.82 8.58
CA VAL A 257 6.17 15.72 9.67
C VAL A 257 4.81 15.30 9.10
N VAL A 258 4.22 14.25 9.66
CA VAL A 258 2.91 13.72 9.22
C VAL A 258 1.77 14.26 10.09
N SER A 259 2.00 14.39 11.39
CA SER A 259 0.98 14.85 12.34
C SER A 259 1.67 15.44 13.58
N PHE A 260 1.05 16.42 14.20
CA PHE A 260 1.54 17.01 15.45
C PHE A 260 0.38 17.53 16.30
N SER A 261 0.67 17.85 17.54
CA SER A 261 -0.18 18.65 18.41
C SER A 261 0.65 19.43 19.42
N VAL A 262 0.09 20.54 19.90
CA VAL A 262 0.70 21.45 20.88
C VAL A 262 -0.12 21.41 22.17
N SER A 263 0.56 21.38 23.33
CA SER A 263 -0.05 21.54 24.66
C SER A 263 -0.13 23.00 25.08
N ASP A 264 -0.88 23.27 26.13
CA ASP A 264 -1.03 24.62 26.68
C ASP A 264 0.32 25.23 27.14
N ASN A 265 1.28 24.41 27.57
CA ASN A 265 2.62 24.85 27.95
C ASN A 265 3.62 24.93 26.79
N GLY A 266 3.16 24.79 25.54
CA GLY A 266 3.99 24.88 24.34
C GLY A 266 4.83 23.63 24.05
N SER A 267 4.66 22.52 24.76
CA SER A 267 5.28 21.24 24.38
C SER A 267 4.59 20.69 23.13
N ILE A 268 5.38 20.10 22.22
CA ILE A 268 4.87 19.57 20.95
C ILE A 268 5.16 18.07 20.90
N VAL A 269 4.17 17.28 20.51
CA VAL A 269 4.38 15.90 20.07
C VAL A 269 4.12 15.83 18.57
N TYR A 270 4.97 15.10 17.85
CA TYR A 270 4.79 14.94 16.40
C TYR A 270 5.33 13.60 15.89
N SER A 271 4.79 13.14 14.80
CA SER A 271 5.24 11.95 14.10
C SER A 271 5.77 12.29 12.70
N THR A 272 6.79 11.59 12.27
CA THR A 272 7.16 11.38 10.88
C THR A 272 6.55 10.06 10.40
N LEU A 273 6.92 9.56 9.21
CA LEU A 273 6.37 8.31 8.69
C LEU A 273 6.58 7.11 9.65
N PHE A 274 7.76 7.04 10.28
CA PHE A 274 8.17 5.90 11.12
C PHE A 274 8.51 6.26 12.57
N ASP A 275 8.65 7.53 12.88
CA ASP A 275 9.20 7.98 14.16
C ASP A 275 8.27 8.93 14.87
N LEU A 276 8.34 8.90 16.20
CA LEU A 276 7.63 9.77 17.11
C LEU A 276 8.63 10.66 17.88
N TYR A 277 8.27 11.92 18.07
CA TYR A 277 9.12 12.91 18.73
C TYR A 277 8.32 13.74 19.74
N LYS A 278 9.01 14.24 20.77
CA LYS A 278 8.50 15.29 21.66
C LYS A 278 9.49 16.45 21.70
N ILE A 279 8.97 17.67 21.52
CA ILE A 279 9.72 18.92 21.72
C ILE A 279 9.34 19.47 23.08
N ASN A 280 10.37 19.68 23.91
CA ASN A 280 10.27 20.41 25.17
C ASN A 280 11.36 21.47 25.19
N ASN A 281 11.03 22.71 25.54
CA ASN A 281 11.98 23.83 25.62
C ASN A 281 12.85 23.95 24.35
N GLY A 282 12.24 23.79 23.18
CA GLY A 282 12.91 23.89 21.87
C GLY A 282 13.79 22.69 21.48
N LYS A 283 13.92 21.66 22.32
CA LYS A 283 14.71 20.46 22.02
C LYS A 283 13.81 19.30 21.62
N SER A 284 14.03 18.77 20.41
CA SER A 284 13.36 17.58 19.91
C SER A 284 14.03 16.30 20.40
N ASN A 285 13.26 15.38 20.99
CA ASN A 285 13.72 14.09 21.44
C ASN A 285 12.85 13.00 20.83
N LYS A 286 13.49 11.96 20.28
CA LYS A 286 12.79 10.78 19.74
C LYS A 286 12.20 9.96 20.88
N ILE A 287 10.98 9.49 20.69
CA ILE A 287 10.27 8.60 21.62
C ILE A 287 10.26 7.21 21.00
N ASN A 288 10.84 6.25 21.68
CA ASN A 288 10.76 4.85 21.31
C ASN A 288 9.54 4.24 22.03
N LEU A 289 8.49 3.95 21.28
CA LEU A 289 7.26 3.40 21.81
C LEU A 289 6.94 2.08 21.10
N ARG A 290 6.97 1.00 21.87
CA ARG A 290 6.52 -0.32 21.44
C ARG A 290 5.19 -0.60 22.12
N ILE A 291 4.17 -0.88 21.31
CA ILE A 291 2.84 -1.24 21.79
C ILE A 291 2.67 -2.74 21.61
N GLU A 292 2.37 -3.42 22.70
CA GLU A 292 1.93 -4.80 22.69
C GLU A 292 0.41 -4.81 22.65
N SER A 293 -0.14 -5.39 21.62
CA SER A 293 -1.59 -5.48 21.41
C SER A 293 -1.89 -6.73 20.60
N ASP A 294 -2.97 -7.40 20.95
CA ASP A 294 -3.55 -8.43 20.09
C ASP A 294 -4.06 -7.78 18.81
N TYR A 295 -3.79 -8.42 17.69
CA TYR A 295 -4.32 -7.98 16.40
C TYR A 295 -5.83 -8.19 16.39
N LYS A 296 -6.58 -7.11 16.19
CA LYS A 296 -8.05 -7.20 16.07
C LYS A 296 -8.52 -7.36 14.64
N PHE A 297 -7.65 -7.11 13.68
CA PHE A 297 -7.91 -7.36 12.27
C PHE A 297 -7.22 -8.66 11.88
N GLU A 298 -7.90 -9.48 11.11
CA GLU A 298 -7.30 -10.67 10.54
C GLU A 298 -6.11 -10.27 9.67
N THR A 299 -4.99 -10.97 9.82
CA THR A 299 -3.79 -10.77 9.00
C THR A 299 -3.94 -11.42 7.64
N GLU A 300 -4.91 -12.31 7.49
CA GLU A 300 -5.23 -13.02 6.26
C GLU A 300 -6.69 -12.77 5.89
N ASN A 301 -6.94 -12.49 4.62
CA ASN A 301 -8.28 -12.37 4.08
C ASN A 301 -8.56 -13.57 3.15
N GLU A 302 -9.66 -14.29 3.38
CA GLU A 302 -10.18 -15.21 2.39
C GLU A 302 -10.75 -14.41 1.21
N VAL A 303 -10.11 -14.52 0.06
CA VAL A 303 -10.59 -13.92 -1.19
C VAL A 303 -11.09 -15.03 -2.10
N SER A 304 -12.34 -14.93 -2.54
CA SER A 304 -12.88 -15.83 -3.57
C SER A 304 -12.69 -15.16 -4.94
N SER A 305 -11.79 -15.71 -5.75
CA SER A 305 -11.61 -15.25 -7.13
C SER A 305 -12.28 -16.22 -8.10
N THR A 306 -13.13 -15.69 -8.98
CA THR A 306 -13.84 -16.45 -10.01
C THR A 306 -13.53 -16.00 -11.44
N SER A 307 -12.86 -14.85 -11.61
CA SER A 307 -12.67 -14.19 -12.91
C SER A 307 -11.25 -13.68 -13.17
N ASP A 308 -10.38 -13.65 -12.14
CA ASP A 308 -9.08 -12.98 -12.22
C ASP A 308 -7.93 -13.97 -12.48
N ILE A 309 -8.22 -15.14 -13.00
CA ILE A 309 -7.22 -16.15 -13.38
C ILE A 309 -6.66 -15.75 -14.73
N SER A 310 -5.39 -15.36 -14.77
CA SER A 310 -4.70 -14.95 -16.00
C SER A 310 -3.98 -16.10 -16.70
N ASP A 311 -3.51 -17.10 -15.95
CA ASP A 311 -2.84 -18.28 -16.51
C ASP A 311 -2.98 -19.49 -15.56
N PHE A 312 -2.79 -20.69 -16.08
CA PHE A 312 -2.81 -21.91 -15.29
C PHE A 312 -2.02 -23.05 -15.94
N ASP A 313 -1.56 -23.97 -15.11
CA ASP A 313 -1.00 -25.25 -15.56
C ASP A 313 -1.42 -26.40 -14.66
N VAL A 314 -1.50 -27.61 -15.23
CA VAL A 314 -1.93 -28.84 -14.52
C VAL A 314 -0.74 -29.75 -14.33
N SER A 315 -0.54 -30.25 -13.09
CA SER A 315 0.55 -31.16 -12.78
C SER A 315 0.52 -32.43 -13.67
N PRO A 316 1.66 -33.08 -13.96
CA PRO A 316 1.75 -34.24 -14.86
C PRO A 316 0.79 -35.39 -14.50
N ASN A 317 0.51 -35.59 -13.21
CA ASN A 317 -0.43 -36.62 -12.73
C ASN A 317 -1.90 -36.14 -12.70
N GLY A 318 -2.19 -34.90 -13.13
CA GLY A 318 -3.51 -34.32 -13.17
C GLY A 318 -4.14 -33.98 -11.80
N LYS A 319 -3.39 -34.09 -10.69
CA LYS A 319 -3.95 -33.93 -9.33
C LYS A 319 -3.94 -32.51 -8.80
N LEU A 320 -3.02 -31.68 -9.27
CA LEU A 320 -2.85 -30.29 -8.83
C LEU A 320 -3.01 -29.34 -10.01
N ILE A 321 -3.50 -28.14 -9.71
CA ILE A 321 -3.58 -27.02 -10.66
C ILE A 321 -2.82 -25.85 -10.03
N ALA A 322 -1.87 -25.28 -10.77
CA ALA A 322 -1.27 -24.01 -10.47
C ALA A 322 -2.03 -22.91 -11.20
N LEU A 323 -2.28 -21.80 -10.54
CA LEU A 323 -3.09 -20.67 -11.04
C LEU A 323 -2.30 -19.37 -10.84
N GLU A 324 -2.28 -18.50 -11.83
CA GLU A 324 -1.88 -17.11 -11.68
C GLU A 324 -3.10 -16.26 -11.35
N ILE A 325 -3.12 -15.61 -10.20
CA ILE A 325 -4.21 -14.76 -9.72
C ILE A 325 -3.63 -13.49 -9.11
N GLY A 326 -3.94 -12.34 -9.69
CA GLY A 326 -3.52 -11.04 -9.16
C GLY A 326 -2.01 -10.81 -9.07
N GLY A 327 -1.22 -11.59 -9.81
CA GLY A 327 0.25 -11.52 -9.78
C GLY A 327 0.90 -12.44 -8.74
N GLU A 328 0.17 -13.40 -8.21
CA GLU A 328 0.63 -14.44 -7.30
C GLU A 328 0.33 -15.83 -7.87
N ILE A 329 1.13 -16.82 -7.46
CA ILE A 329 0.93 -18.21 -7.86
C ILE A 329 0.26 -19.01 -6.75
N PHE A 330 -0.92 -19.53 -7.06
CA PHE A 330 -1.69 -20.39 -6.16
C PHE A 330 -1.70 -21.83 -6.65
N VAL A 331 -1.60 -22.78 -5.74
CA VAL A 331 -1.74 -24.20 -6.06
C VAL A 331 -2.93 -24.78 -5.31
N LYS A 332 -3.78 -25.49 -6.03
CA LYS A 332 -4.95 -26.20 -5.48
C LYS A 332 -5.05 -27.63 -6.00
N GLN A 333 -5.86 -28.45 -5.32
CA GLN A 333 -6.21 -29.76 -5.83
C GLN A 333 -7.16 -29.66 -7.04
N ASN A 334 -6.93 -30.45 -8.06
CA ASN A 334 -7.84 -30.60 -9.20
C ASN A 334 -9.07 -31.45 -8.78
N ASN A 335 -9.83 -30.89 -7.86
CA ASN A 335 -11.02 -31.49 -7.30
C ASN A 335 -12.06 -30.40 -7.03
N LYS A 336 -13.28 -30.56 -7.58
CA LYS A 336 -14.39 -29.61 -7.44
C LYS A 336 -14.85 -29.41 -6.00
N ASP A 337 -14.65 -30.40 -5.13
CA ASP A 337 -15.07 -30.36 -3.73
C ASP A 337 -14.01 -29.71 -2.81
N ARG A 338 -12.82 -29.42 -3.35
CA ARG A 338 -11.71 -28.74 -2.67
C ARG A 338 -11.55 -27.33 -3.23
N LYS A 339 -12.09 -26.35 -2.52
CA LYS A 339 -12.09 -24.95 -2.97
C LYS A 339 -10.86 -24.15 -2.55
N MET A 340 -10.17 -24.57 -1.49
CA MET A 340 -9.01 -23.87 -0.97
C MET A 340 -7.78 -24.03 -1.87
N SER A 341 -7.01 -23.00 -2.01
CA SER A 341 -5.70 -22.95 -2.66
C SER A 341 -4.64 -22.45 -1.69
N ASN A 342 -3.41 -22.86 -1.89
CA ASN A 342 -2.25 -22.37 -1.16
C ASN A 342 -1.51 -21.31 -2.00
N ASN A 343 -1.20 -20.13 -1.44
CA ASN A 343 -0.32 -19.17 -2.09
C ASN A 343 1.13 -19.67 -2.01
N VAL A 344 1.67 -20.06 -3.16
CA VAL A 344 3.00 -20.66 -3.28
C VAL A 344 4.10 -19.60 -3.38
N SER A 345 3.83 -18.50 -4.05
CA SER A 345 4.80 -17.44 -4.27
C SER A 345 4.90 -16.47 -3.10
N ASN A 346 3.76 -16.13 -2.47
CA ASN A 346 3.58 -15.32 -1.25
C ASN A 346 4.64 -14.21 -1.08
N HIS A 347 4.72 -13.30 -2.05
CA HIS A 347 5.71 -12.25 -2.09
C HIS A 347 5.10 -10.95 -2.63
N SER A 348 5.65 -9.79 -2.27
CA SER A 348 5.16 -8.48 -2.71
C SER A 348 5.47 -8.14 -4.19
N PHE A 349 6.23 -9.00 -4.87
CA PHE A 349 6.57 -8.88 -6.29
C PHE A 349 5.61 -9.68 -7.16
N ARG A 350 5.63 -9.41 -8.47
CA ARG A 350 4.70 -10.04 -9.40
C ARG A 350 5.23 -11.39 -9.87
N ASP A 351 4.42 -12.43 -9.69
CA ASP A 351 4.67 -13.79 -10.10
C ASP A 351 3.64 -14.22 -11.16
N ARG A 352 4.11 -14.91 -12.21
CA ARG A 352 3.26 -15.25 -13.37
C ARG A 352 3.74 -16.50 -14.11
N ASN A 353 2.90 -16.97 -15.03
CA ASN A 353 3.19 -18.03 -15.97
C ASN A 353 3.67 -19.32 -15.27
N PRO A 354 2.84 -19.95 -14.42
CA PRO A 354 3.19 -21.19 -13.72
C PRO A 354 3.32 -22.37 -14.69
N GLN A 355 4.38 -23.19 -14.51
CA GLN A 355 4.61 -24.39 -15.34
C GLN A 355 5.15 -25.53 -14.48
N TRP A 356 4.47 -26.65 -14.45
CA TRP A 356 4.92 -27.85 -13.75
C TRP A 356 6.08 -28.54 -14.51
N ILE A 357 7.19 -28.84 -13.85
CA ILE A 357 8.25 -29.68 -14.38
C ILE A 357 8.21 -31.11 -13.84
N SER A 358 7.57 -31.27 -12.69
CA SER A 358 7.27 -32.58 -12.07
C SER A 358 5.99 -32.49 -11.25
N ASN A 359 5.60 -33.55 -10.56
CA ASN A 359 4.44 -33.50 -9.65
C ASN A 359 4.65 -32.68 -8.38
N THR A 360 5.88 -32.26 -8.11
CA THR A 360 6.31 -31.59 -6.87
C THR A 360 7.08 -30.31 -7.10
N GLU A 361 7.45 -29.99 -8.33
CA GLU A 361 8.23 -28.83 -8.69
C GLU A 361 7.50 -27.97 -9.71
N LEU A 362 7.39 -26.69 -9.40
CA LEU A 362 6.68 -25.69 -10.20
C LEU A 362 7.64 -24.55 -10.59
N LEU A 363 7.75 -24.24 -11.88
CA LEU A 363 8.40 -23.04 -12.37
C LEU A 363 7.41 -21.88 -12.45
N PHE A 364 7.93 -20.67 -12.32
CA PHE A 364 7.19 -19.44 -12.60
C PHE A 364 8.18 -18.29 -12.89
N VAL A 365 7.68 -17.23 -13.49
CA VAL A 365 8.45 -16.01 -13.75
C VAL A 365 8.16 -15.00 -12.64
N SER A 366 9.21 -14.36 -12.10
CA SER A 366 9.10 -13.38 -11.02
C SER A 366 10.09 -12.23 -11.18
N ASP A 367 9.69 -11.02 -10.80
CA ASP A 367 10.55 -9.84 -10.76
C ASP A 367 11.18 -9.58 -9.36
N ARG A 368 11.12 -10.54 -8.43
CA ARG A 368 11.64 -10.45 -7.06
C ARG A 368 13.15 -10.20 -6.97
N GLY A 369 13.90 -10.48 -8.01
CA GLY A 369 15.34 -10.23 -8.13
C GLY A 369 15.70 -8.88 -8.73
N GLY A 370 14.72 -8.00 -9.02
CA GLY A 370 14.89 -6.69 -9.64
C GLY A 370 14.49 -6.64 -11.12
N HIS A 371 14.46 -7.77 -11.79
CA HIS A 371 13.90 -8.00 -13.13
C HIS A 371 13.38 -9.43 -13.25
N ASN A 372 12.62 -9.70 -14.30
CA ASN A 372 11.94 -10.98 -14.47
C ASN A 372 12.92 -12.11 -14.75
N GLU A 373 12.84 -13.15 -13.93
CA GLU A 373 13.64 -14.38 -14.04
C GLU A 373 12.78 -15.61 -13.77
N ILE A 374 13.30 -16.78 -14.10
CA ILE A 374 12.66 -18.07 -13.81
C ILE A 374 13.00 -18.49 -12.39
N TYR A 375 11.99 -18.79 -11.62
CA TYR A 375 12.09 -19.35 -10.28
C TYR A 375 11.42 -20.72 -10.21
N LYS A 376 11.87 -21.53 -9.27
CA LYS A 376 11.30 -22.84 -8.96
C LYS A 376 10.78 -22.86 -7.54
N ALA A 377 9.57 -23.36 -7.35
CA ALA A 377 8.95 -23.62 -6.06
C ALA A 377 8.93 -25.11 -5.76
N VAL A 378 9.32 -25.46 -4.54
CA VAL A 378 9.32 -26.84 -4.02
C VAL A 378 8.85 -26.82 -2.57
N SER A 379 8.04 -27.80 -2.17
CA SER A 379 7.70 -27.99 -0.75
C SER A 379 8.94 -28.43 0.05
N ASP A 380 9.18 -27.80 1.20
CA ASP A 380 10.24 -28.22 2.13
C ASP A 380 9.93 -29.57 2.79
N ASP A 381 8.66 -29.99 2.80
CA ASP A 381 8.22 -31.32 3.23
C ASP A 381 7.93 -32.20 2.02
N SER A 382 8.79 -33.17 1.76
CA SER A 382 8.64 -34.09 0.61
C SER A 382 7.37 -34.96 0.64
N LEU A 383 6.68 -35.03 1.77
CA LEU A 383 5.43 -35.80 1.93
C LEU A 383 4.19 -34.93 1.68
N VAL A 384 4.35 -33.61 1.56
CA VAL A 384 3.27 -32.65 1.41
C VAL A 384 3.41 -31.92 0.08
N GLY A 385 2.37 -31.93 -0.74
CA GLY A 385 2.33 -31.18 -2.00
C GLY A 385 2.24 -29.68 -1.79
N LEU A 386 2.57 -28.90 -2.84
CA LEU A 386 2.49 -27.43 -2.82
C LEU A 386 1.10 -26.89 -2.47
N ASP A 387 0.03 -27.67 -2.67
CA ASP A 387 -1.34 -27.32 -2.29
C ASP A 387 -1.57 -27.20 -0.77
N ARG A 388 -0.69 -27.75 0.06
CA ARG A 388 -0.83 -27.80 1.52
C ARG A 388 0.44 -27.52 2.30
N SER A 389 1.55 -27.26 1.60
CA SER A 389 2.82 -26.97 2.25
C SER A 389 2.77 -25.64 2.98
N LEU A 390 3.17 -25.63 4.25
CA LEU A 390 3.30 -24.41 5.05
C LEU A 390 4.65 -23.71 4.82
N LYS A 391 5.63 -24.43 4.26
CA LYS A 391 6.94 -23.91 3.99
C LYS A 391 7.39 -24.34 2.60
N ILE A 392 7.68 -23.36 1.76
CA ILE A 392 8.02 -23.54 0.36
C ILE A 392 9.36 -22.87 0.10
N SER A 393 10.29 -23.62 -0.47
CA SER A 393 11.55 -23.09 -0.95
C SER A 393 11.39 -22.55 -2.37
N ILE A 394 11.86 -21.31 -2.56
CA ILE A 394 11.89 -20.64 -3.86
C ILE A 394 13.35 -20.46 -4.28
N GLU A 395 13.70 -21.00 -5.42
CA GLU A 395 15.05 -20.97 -5.98
C GLU A 395 15.07 -20.23 -7.33
N LYS A 396 16.00 -19.31 -7.52
CA LYS A 396 16.24 -18.62 -8.80
C LYS A 396 17.01 -19.58 -9.73
N LEU A 397 16.50 -19.81 -10.94
CA LEU A 397 17.10 -20.73 -11.90
C LEU A 397 17.82 -20.07 -13.07
N THR A 398 17.51 -18.79 -13.36
CA THR A 398 18.15 -18.05 -14.44
C THR A 398 18.81 -16.78 -13.90
N GLU A 399 19.82 -16.32 -14.62
CA GLU A 399 20.49 -15.05 -14.38
C GLU A 399 20.74 -14.40 -15.74
N SER A 400 19.74 -13.66 -16.20
CA SER A 400 19.74 -12.99 -17.48
C SER A 400 20.06 -11.51 -17.31
N ASN A 401 20.59 -10.87 -18.35
CA ASN A 401 20.76 -9.42 -18.40
C ASN A 401 19.49 -8.70 -18.88
N GLU A 402 18.48 -9.45 -19.32
CA GLU A 402 17.22 -8.96 -19.85
C GLU A 402 16.05 -9.74 -19.22
N ASP A 403 14.87 -9.13 -19.20
CA ASP A 403 13.68 -9.74 -18.63
C ASP A 403 13.28 -11.05 -19.34
N VAL A 404 12.90 -12.05 -18.54
CA VAL A 404 12.20 -13.26 -19.00
C VAL A 404 10.70 -12.98 -19.01
N TYR A 405 10.05 -13.18 -20.16
CA TYR A 405 8.62 -12.84 -20.32
C TYR A 405 7.67 -14.03 -20.19
N SER A 406 8.08 -15.22 -20.60
CA SER A 406 7.26 -16.43 -20.53
C SER A 406 8.09 -17.68 -20.52
N VAL A 407 7.55 -18.74 -19.94
CA VAL A 407 8.15 -20.08 -19.93
C VAL A 407 7.12 -21.10 -20.41
N LEU A 408 7.58 -22.14 -21.11
CA LEU A 408 6.74 -23.21 -21.55
C LEU A 408 7.51 -24.55 -21.52
N VAL A 409 7.10 -25.45 -20.64
CA VAL A 409 7.70 -26.78 -20.47
C VAL A 409 7.23 -27.71 -21.59
N SER A 410 8.15 -28.52 -22.13
CA SER A 410 7.80 -29.52 -23.13
C SER A 410 6.94 -30.66 -22.55
N PRO A 411 6.06 -31.29 -23.34
CA PRO A 411 5.19 -32.39 -22.85
C PRO A 411 5.94 -33.57 -22.21
N ASN A 412 7.18 -33.81 -22.61
CA ASN A 412 8.02 -34.84 -21.99
C ASN A 412 8.80 -34.37 -20.75
N HIS A 413 8.59 -33.11 -20.32
CA HIS A 413 9.24 -32.44 -19.17
C HIS A 413 10.79 -32.44 -19.20
N LYS A 414 11.41 -32.53 -20.39
CA LYS A 414 12.87 -32.55 -20.55
C LYS A 414 13.44 -31.26 -21.12
N LYS A 415 12.59 -30.40 -21.66
CA LYS A 415 13.02 -29.13 -22.27
C LYS A 415 12.11 -27.98 -21.85
N LEU A 416 12.70 -26.80 -21.89
CA LEU A 416 12.05 -25.53 -21.60
C LEU A 416 12.26 -24.58 -22.78
N ALA A 417 11.18 -24.02 -23.29
CA ALA A 417 11.22 -22.84 -24.16
C ALA A 417 10.86 -21.60 -23.33
N TYR A 418 11.59 -20.50 -23.48
CA TYR A 418 11.31 -19.26 -22.78
C TYR A 418 11.77 -18.03 -23.55
N ARG A 419 11.12 -16.91 -23.37
CA ARG A 419 11.44 -15.65 -24.05
C ARG A 419 12.30 -14.76 -23.16
N VAL A 420 13.32 -14.14 -23.77
CA VAL A 420 14.24 -13.21 -23.10
C VAL A 420 14.39 -11.95 -23.93
N GLY A 421 14.20 -10.80 -23.34
CA GLY A 421 14.28 -9.51 -24.02
C GLY A 421 13.33 -9.41 -25.22
N LEU A 422 13.64 -8.55 -26.15
CA LEU A 422 12.88 -8.38 -27.37
C LEU A 422 13.39 -9.35 -28.45
N GLY A 423 12.56 -10.31 -28.84
CA GLY A 423 12.79 -11.18 -29.99
C GLY A 423 13.66 -12.42 -29.77
N ASN A 424 14.09 -12.73 -28.55
CA ASN A 424 14.87 -13.92 -28.27
C ASN A 424 14.01 -15.05 -27.70
N LEU A 425 13.87 -16.14 -28.43
CA LEU A 425 13.33 -17.40 -27.95
C LEU A 425 14.51 -18.33 -27.58
N MET A 426 14.57 -18.72 -26.30
CA MET A 426 15.58 -19.59 -25.75
C MET A 426 15.05 -21.02 -25.62
N LEU A 427 15.94 -22.00 -25.79
CA LEU A 427 15.67 -23.40 -25.52
C LEU A 427 16.72 -23.94 -24.55
N ALA A 428 16.24 -24.63 -23.51
CA ALA A 428 17.09 -25.24 -22.49
C ALA A 428 16.67 -26.67 -22.17
N ASP A 429 17.57 -27.43 -21.55
CA ASP A 429 17.29 -28.75 -20.99
C ASP A 429 16.81 -28.62 -19.54
N ILE A 430 15.84 -29.44 -19.14
CA ILE A 430 15.44 -29.62 -17.75
C ILE A 430 16.05 -30.93 -17.25
N LYS A 431 16.87 -30.85 -16.21
CA LYS A 431 17.46 -32.02 -15.58
C LYS A 431 17.57 -31.81 -14.06
N ASP A 432 17.06 -32.77 -13.30
CA ASP A 432 17.08 -32.75 -11.83
C ASP A 432 16.54 -31.42 -11.26
N GLY A 433 15.45 -30.91 -11.85
CA GLY A 433 14.81 -29.65 -11.45
C GLY A 433 15.60 -28.38 -11.81
N ASN A 434 16.67 -28.47 -12.58
CA ASN A 434 17.52 -27.35 -13.00
C ASN A 434 17.40 -27.08 -14.50
N ILE A 435 17.66 -25.82 -14.90
CA ILE A 435 17.72 -25.37 -16.28
C ILE A 435 19.19 -25.40 -16.74
N LEU A 436 19.48 -26.17 -17.77
CA LEU A 436 20.83 -26.38 -18.27
C LEU A 436 20.89 -26.15 -19.80
N ASN A 437 22.11 -25.91 -20.31
CA ASN A 437 22.38 -25.83 -21.75
C ASN A 437 21.49 -24.81 -22.49
N SER A 438 21.12 -23.71 -21.84
CA SER A 438 20.32 -22.66 -22.45
C SER A 438 21.02 -22.05 -23.65
N LYS A 439 20.32 -21.96 -24.78
CA LYS A 439 20.81 -21.37 -26.04
C LYS A 439 19.70 -20.67 -26.80
N ALA A 440 20.08 -19.67 -27.59
CA ALA A 440 19.15 -19.04 -28.51
C ALA A 440 18.62 -20.06 -29.52
N TYR A 441 17.31 -20.17 -29.60
CA TYR A 441 16.61 -21.06 -30.51
C TYR A 441 16.09 -20.30 -31.74
N SER A 442 15.53 -19.12 -31.51
CA SER A 442 15.17 -18.15 -32.55
C SER A 442 15.51 -16.75 -32.03
N SER A 443 15.97 -15.89 -32.92
CA SER A 443 16.24 -14.50 -32.62
C SER A 443 15.79 -13.63 -33.80
N GLY A 444 15.39 -12.40 -33.53
CA GLY A 444 14.94 -11.48 -34.57
C GLY A 444 14.37 -10.21 -33.98
N TRP A 445 13.92 -9.31 -34.83
CA TRP A 445 13.28 -8.05 -34.43
C TRP A 445 11.86 -8.26 -33.91
N ALA A 446 11.19 -9.34 -34.32
CA ALA A 446 9.83 -9.68 -33.89
C ALA A 446 9.84 -10.83 -32.89
N GLU A 447 9.02 -10.70 -31.87
CA GLU A 447 8.89 -11.69 -30.81
C GLU A 447 8.18 -12.95 -31.30
N ALA A 448 8.63 -14.12 -30.81
CA ALA A 448 7.86 -15.35 -30.92
C ALA A 448 6.82 -15.40 -29.82
N GLU A 449 5.55 -15.35 -30.16
CA GLU A 449 4.42 -15.35 -29.21
C GLU A 449 3.61 -16.64 -29.32
N ASP A 450 2.69 -16.85 -28.38
CA ASP A 450 1.73 -17.97 -28.38
C ASP A 450 2.40 -19.33 -28.59
N LEU A 451 3.46 -19.61 -27.84
CA LEU A 451 4.24 -20.84 -27.98
C LEU A 451 3.40 -22.10 -27.73
N SER A 452 3.56 -23.11 -28.57
CA SER A 452 2.89 -24.40 -28.43
C SER A 452 3.80 -25.56 -28.83
N TRP A 453 4.05 -26.48 -27.89
CA TRP A 453 4.82 -27.69 -28.16
C TRP A 453 4.02 -28.73 -28.93
N SER A 454 4.66 -29.41 -29.86
CA SER A 454 4.08 -30.66 -30.41
C SER A 454 4.02 -31.72 -29.32
N PRO A 455 3.02 -32.62 -29.32
CA PRO A 455 2.88 -33.68 -28.30
C PRO A 455 4.09 -34.60 -28.14
N ASP A 456 4.87 -34.79 -29.21
CA ASP A 456 6.10 -35.57 -29.21
C ASP A 456 7.34 -34.76 -28.78
N SER A 457 7.16 -33.48 -28.43
CA SER A 457 8.22 -32.55 -28.00
C SER A 457 9.33 -32.29 -29.04
N LYS A 458 9.06 -32.52 -30.34
CA LYS A 458 10.04 -32.32 -31.39
C LYS A 458 9.92 -31.00 -32.14
N TYR A 459 8.80 -30.32 -32.00
CA TYR A 459 8.52 -29.06 -32.69
C TYR A 459 7.91 -28.06 -31.71
N ILE A 460 8.16 -26.78 -31.98
CA ILE A 460 7.47 -25.65 -31.37
C ILE A 460 6.74 -24.91 -32.50
N ALA A 461 5.44 -24.67 -32.30
CA ALA A 461 4.66 -23.76 -33.11
C ALA A 461 4.53 -22.43 -32.36
N TYR A 462 4.56 -21.31 -33.07
CA TYR A 462 4.42 -19.97 -32.48
C TYR A 462 3.93 -18.98 -33.53
N SER A 463 3.35 -17.88 -33.07
CA SER A 463 3.07 -16.71 -33.91
C SER A 463 4.26 -15.75 -33.88
N GLN A 464 4.56 -15.12 -35.02
CA GLN A 464 5.61 -14.12 -35.13
C GLN A 464 5.25 -13.12 -36.22
N GLU A 465 5.47 -11.83 -35.99
CA GLU A 465 5.28 -10.81 -37.03
C GLU A 465 6.29 -10.94 -38.15
N ASP A 466 5.80 -10.77 -39.37
CA ASP A 466 6.62 -10.66 -40.56
C ASP A 466 6.99 -9.18 -40.84
N LEU A 467 7.65 -8.93 -42.00
CA LEU A 467 8.07 -7.59 -42.41
C LEU A 467 6.88 -6.66 -42.76
N ASN A 468 5.68 -7.18 -42.88
CA ASN A 468 4.44 -6.41 -43.09
C ASN A 468 3.68 -6.13 -41.82
N PHE A 469 4.25 -6.49 -40.66
CA PHE A 469 3.62 -6.40 -39.33
C PHE A 469 2.35 -7.25 -39.19
N ASP A 470 2.19 -8.28 -40.01
CA ASP A 470 1.17 -9.30 -39.86
C ASP A 470 1.77 -10.53 -39.15
N SER A 471 1.03 -11.05 -38.14
CA SER A 471 1.47 -12.25 -37.43
C SER A 471 1.22 -13.51 -38.27
N GLU A 472 2.24 -14.33 -38.38
CA GLU A 472 2.23 -15.60 -39.14
C GLU A 472 2.53 -16.76 -38.18
N ILE A 473 2.05 -17.96 -38.54
CA ILE A 473 2.31 -19.16 -37.77
C ILE A 473 3.55 -19.88 -38.31
N PHE A 474 4.52 -20.06 -37.43
CA PHE A 474 5.73 -20.81 -37.71
C PHE A 474 5.76 -22.13 -36.93
N ILE A 475 6.32 -23.15 -37.56
CA ILE A 475 6.71 -24.41 -36.94
C ILE A 475 8.24 -24.53 -37.06
N GLN A 476 8.91 -24.83 -35.95
CA GLN A 476 10.36 -24.95 -35.92
C GLN A 476 10.80 -26.24 -35.22
N SER A 477 11.79 -26.94 -35.79
CA SER A 477 12.31 -28.19 -35.24
C SER A 477 13.20 -27.92 -34.02
N VAL A 478 13.01 -28.67 -32.95
CA VAL A 478 13.80 -28.61 -31.72
C VAL A 478 15.24 -29.07 -31.94
N ASP A 479 15.42 -30.15 -32.67
CA ASP A 479 16.73 -30.73 -32.93
C ASP A 479 17.51 -30.00 -34.04
N ASN A 480 16.80 -29.38 -34.95
CA ASN A 480 17.39 -28.57 -36.05
C ASN A 480 16.70 -27.20 -36.14
N PRO A 481 17.11 -26.20 -35.38
CA PRO A 481 16.49 -24.87 -35.35
C PRO A 481 16.50 -24.13 -36.72
N LYS A 482 17.36 -24.53 -37.63
CA LYS A 482 17.37 -23.99 -39.00
C LYS A 482 16.14 -24.43 -39.83
N ASN A 483 15.51 -25.52 -39.42
CA ASN A 483 14.30 -26.02 -40.05
C ASN A 483 13.07 -25.31 -39.47
N LYS A 484 12.84 -24.09 -39.97
CA LYS A 484 11.72 -23.21 -39.62
C LYS A 484 10.81 -23.06 -40.85
N LEU A 485 9.52 -23.34 -40.69
CA LEU A 485 8.52 -23.29 -41.75
C LEU A 485 7.40 -22.32 -41.38
N ASN A 486 7.13 -21.32 -42.21
CA ASN A 486 5.90 -20.54 -42.16
C ASN A 486 4.78 -21.37 -42.79
N ILE A 487 3.70 -21.63 -42.04
CA ILE A 487 2.59 -22.47 -42.48
C ILE A 487 1.33 -21.70 -42.84
N SER A 488 1.22 -20.45 -42.45
CA SER A 488 0.01 -19.65 -42.71
C SER A 488 0.12 -18.82 -43.97
N MET A 489 1.24 -18.18 -44.23
CA MET A 489 1.57 -17.39 -45.43
C MET A 489 0.40 -16.56 -45.96
N HIS A 490 -0.19 -15.72 -45.10
CA HIS A 490 -1.39 -14.98 -45.45
C HIS A 490 -1.26 -13.50 -45.08
N PRO A 491 -1.75 -12.55 -45.91
CA PRO A 491 -1.61 -11.11 -45.67
C PRO A 491 -2.51 -10.58 -44.52
N ARG A 492 -2.90 -11.42 -43.56
CA ARG A 492 -3.63 -11.08 -42.36
C ARG A 492 -3.16 -11.93 -41.20
N SER A 493 -3.17 -11.34 -40.01
CA SER A 493 -2.64 -11.96 -38.80
C SER A 493 -3.31 -13.29 -38.44
N ASP A 494 -2.46 -14.27 -38.20
CA ASP A 494 -2.78 -15.60 -37.70
C ASP A 494 -2.05 -15.78 -36.36
N ARG A 495 -2.76 -16.27 -35.29
CA ARG A 495 -2.27 -16.29 -33.90
C ARG A 495 -2.71 -17.54 -33.15
N ALA A 496 -2.13 -17.73 -31.96
CA ALA A 496 -2.48 -18.76 -30.98
C ALA A 496 -2.51 -20.18 -31.57
N PRO A 497 -1.40 -20.69 -32.11
CA PRO A 497 -1.32 -22.05 -32.60
C PRO A 497 -1.43 -23.08 -31.50
N VAL A 498 -2.26 -24.11 -31.66
CA VAL A 498 -2.42 -25.22 -30.72
C VAL A 498 -2.40 -26.56 -31.47
N TRP A 499 -1.53 -27.45 -31.05
CA TRP A 499 -1.44 -28.81 -31.60
C TRP A 499 -2.61 -29.69 -31.15
N SER A 500 -3.11 -30.51 -32.06
CA SER A 500 -4.00 -31.61 -31.68
C SER A 500 -3.25 -32.63 -30.82
N PRO A 501 -3.92 -33.34 -29.87
CA PRO A 501 -3.27 -34.31 -28.99
C PRO A 501 -2.54 -35.44 -29.73
N ASP A 502 -2.96 -35.77 -30.96
CA ASP A 502 -2.32 -36.77 -31.82
C ASP A 502 -1.17 -36.21 -32.65
N GLY A 503 -0.88 -34.92 -32.55
CA GLY A 503 0.18 -34.22 -33.28
C GLY A 503 -0.03 -34.08 -34.80
N LYS A 504 -1.20 -34.41 -35.33
CA LYS A 504 -1.45 -34.41 -36.75
C LYS A 504 -2.06 -33.15 -37.31
N LYS A 505 -2.58 -32.28 -36.44
CA LYS A 505 -3.24 -31.02 -36.79
C LYS A 505 -2.76 -29.90 -35.93
N LEU A 506 -2.76 -28.71 -36.50
CA LEU A 506 -2.55 -27.45 -35.78
C LEU A 506 -3.79 -26.56 -35.99
N ALA A 507 -4.39 -26.11 -34.92
CA ALA A 507 -5.44 -25.10 -34.93
C ALA A 507 -4.81 -23.73 -34.63
N PHE A 508 -5.35 -22.65 -35.18
CA PHE A 508 -4.94 -21.29 -34.90
C PHE A 508 -6.09 -20.31 -35.17
N ILE A 509 -6.01 -19.12 -34.63
CA ILE A 509 -6.98 -18.04 -34.82
C ILE A 509 -6.54 -17.21 -36.03
N SER A 510 -7.47 -16.89 -36.95
CA SER A 510 -7.20 -16.15 -38.18
C SER A 510 -8.22 -15.03 -38.40
N ASN A 511 -7.74 -13.89 -38.88
CA ASN A 511 -8.55 -12.75 -39.28
C ASN A 511 -8.98 -12.81 -40.78
N ARG A 512 -8.84 -13.95 -41.47
CA ARG A 512 -9.05 -14.11 -42.92
C ARG A 512 -10.47 -13.78 -43.38
N SER A 513 -11.47 -14.02 -42.51
CA SER A 513 -12.90 -13.82 -42.84
C SER A 513 -13.52 -12.59 -42.19
N GLY A 514 -12.74 -11.76 -41.50
CA GLY A 514 -13.25 -10.55 -40.85
C GLY A 514 -13.74 -9.54 -41.90
N ASN A 515 -15.03 -9.18 -41.86
CA ASN A 515 -15.53 -8.02 -42.59
C ASN A 515 -14.74 -6.80 -42.15
N ARG A 516 -14.07 -6.12 -43.06
CA ARG A 516 -13.67 -4.73 -42.84
C ARG A 516 -14.97 -3.95 -42.69
N GLY A 517 -15.30 -3.51 -41.48
CA GLY A 517 -16.20 -2.38 -41.34
C GLY A 517 -15.55 -1.25 -42.08
N GLY A 518 -16.08 -0.93 -43.26
CA GLY A 518 -15.64 0.23 -44.02
C GLY A 518 -15.89 1.45 -43.12
N ILE A 519 -14.87 2.22 -42.91
CA ILE A 519 -15.01 3.62 -42.53
C ILE A 519 -15.26 4.30 -43.88
N ASP A 520 -16.53 4.61 -44.18
CA ASP A 520 -16.91 5.58 -45.20
C ASP A 520 -16.65 6.99 -44.70
#